data_4a306016ee64cc33763209adcb23cef9
#
_entry.id   4a306016ee64cc33763209adcb23cef9
#
_cell.length_a   1.000
_cell.length_b   1.000
_cell.length_c   1.000
_cell.angle_alpha   90.00
_cell.angle_beta   90.00
_cell.angle_gamma   90.00
#
_symmetry.space_group_name_H-M   'P 1'
#
loop_
_entity.id
_entity.type
_entity.pdbx_description
1 polymer ?
#
loop_
_entity_poly.entity_id
_entity_poly.type
_entity_poly.pdbx_seq_one_letter_code
_entity_poly.pdbx_strand_id
1 'polypeptide(L)'
;MNWKYIFIIISFSLKAQAEKENNYISKGNGLHENKSYVDAEAEFRKALSINQDNPIANQNLGNTLYRSEDYDQANQRFFRSQKDNLDKSQKHLAFHNMGNVFMKKKDYPKAVEAYKNALRNNPKDDETRYNYALAKEMLEKEKKEDKNK
;
A
#
# COMPACT_ATOMS: atom_id res chain seq x y z
N MET A 1 35.30 -12.18 25.86
CA MET A 1 33.91 -12.51 25.56
C MET A 1 33.86 -13.11 24.17
N ASN A 2 33.35 -14.35 24.02
CA ASN A 2 33.51 -15.16 22.80
C ASN A 2 32.54 -14.59 21.72
N TRP A 3 33.04 -13.96 20.68
CA TRP A 3 32.30 -13.36 19.58
C TRP A 3 31.23 -14.28 18.96
N LYS A 4 31.49 -15.60 18.99
CA LYS A 4 30.54 -16.61 18.50
C LYS A 4 29.21 -16.58 19.25
N TYR A 5 29.21 -16.38 20.56
CA TYR A 5 27.98 -16.32 21.36
C TYR A 5 27.20 -15.01 21.11
N ILE A 6 27.87 -13.91 20.83
CA ILE A 6 27.26 -12.65 20.48
C ILE A 6 26.46 -12.76 19.16
N PHE A 7 27.08 -13.39 18.13
CA PHE A 7 26.39 -13.62 16.85
C PHE A 7 25.18 -14.54 16.99
N ILE A 8 25.26 -15.58 17.83
CA ILE A 8 24.13 -16.48 18.09
C ILE A 8 22.97 -15.74 18.78
N ILE A 9 23.25 -14.92 19.79
CA ILE A 9 22.23 -14.15 20.51
C ILE A 9 21.56 -13.13 19.58
N ILE A 10 22.33 -12.41 18.77
CA ILE A 10 21.80 -11.43 17.80
C ILE A 10 20.92 -12.12 16.76
N SER A 11 21.34 -13.25 16.20
CA SER A 11 20.55 -13.97 15.21
C SER A 11 19.25 -14.52 15.78
N PHE A 12 19.25 -14.93 17.05
CA PHE A 12 18.06 -15.44 17.74
C PHE A 12 17.06 -14.30 18.02
N SER A 13 17.55 -13.12 18.41
CA SER A 13 16.70 -11.94 18.65
C SER A 13 16.07 -11.42 17.35
N LEU A 14 16.81 -11.38 16.25
CA LEU A 14 16.31 -10.98 14.93
C LEU A 14 15.23 -11.95 14.43
N LYS A 15 15.41 -13.25 14.61
CA LYS A 15 14.42 -14.26 14.24
C LYS A 15 13.12 -14.10 15.05
N ALA A 16 13.24 -13.89 16.35
CA ALA A 16 12.08 -13.67 17.22
C ALA A 16 11.32 -12.38 16.87
N GLN A 17 12.00 -11.31 16.46
CA GLN A 17 11.39 -10.09 15.99
C GLN A 17 10.63 -10.29 14.66
N ALA A 18 11.22 -10.99 13.70
CA ALA A 18 10.59 -11.30 12.42
C ALA A 18 9.33 -12.18 12.60
N GLU A 19 9.40 -13.15 13.51
CA GLU A 19 8.27 -14.01 13.83
C GLU A 19 7.12 -13.22 14.48
N LYS A 20 7.43 -12.30 15.39
CA LYS A 20 6.47 -11.39 16.02
C LYS A 20 5.83 -10.44 15.01
N GLU A 21 6.63 -9.86 14.10
CA GLU A 21 6.16 -9.01 13.01
C GLU A 21 5.15 -9.75 12.12
N ASN A 22 5.51 -10.96 11.66
CA ASN A 22 4.65 -11.81 10.82
C ASN A 22 3.33 -12.19 11.52
N ASN A 23 3.37 -12.42 12.83
CA ASN A 23 2.17 -12.72 13.62
C ASN A 23 1.21 -11.52 13.64
N TYR A 24 1.72 -10.29 13.82
CA TYR A 24 0.89 -9.10 13.74
C TYR A 24 0.29 -8.89 12.34
N ILE A 25 1.05 -9.13 11.28
CA ILE A 25 0.55 -9.05 9.90
C ILE A 25 -0.57 -10.07 9.68
N SER A 26 -0.36 -11.32 10.09
CA SER A 26 -1.36 -12.39 9.95
C SER A 26 -2.65 -12.07 10.70
N LYS A 27 -2.55 -11.60 11.94
CA LYS A 27 -3.70 -11.19 12.73
C LYS A 27 -4.44 -10.00 12.12
N GLY A 28 -3.70 -9.00 11.65
CA GLY A 28 -4.24 -7.85 10.93
C GLY A 28 -5.02 -8.25 9.68
N ASN A 29 -4.50 -9.22 8.91
CA ASN A 29 -5.18 -9.74 7.73
C ASN A 29 -6.53 -10.38 8.09
N GLY A 30 -6.57 -11.26 9.08
CA GLY A 30 -7.82 -11.89 9.53
C GLY A 30 -8.87 -10.86 10.02
N LEU A 31 -8.43 -9.83 10.73
CA LEU A 31 -9.30 -8.74 11.17
C LEU A 31 -9.82 -7.91 9.99
N HIS A 32 -8.96 -7.64 9.01
CA HIS A 32 -9.36 -6.92 7.78
C HIS A 32 -10.41 -7.71 6.98
N GLU A 33 -10.23 -9.01 6.80
CA GLU A 33 -11.18 -9.90 6.13
C GLU A 33 -12.53 -9.91 6.84
N ASN A 34 -12.52 -9.87 8.17
CA ASN A 34 -13.72 -9.76 9.02
C ASN A 34 -14.29 -8.32 9.08
N LYS A 35 -13.75 -7.38 8.31
CA LYS A 35 -14.14 -5.96 8.27
C LYS A 35 -13.95 -5.20 9.60
N SER A 36 -13.19 -5.75 10.54
CA SER A 36 -12.79 -5.08 11.79
C SER A 36 -11.60 -4.15 11.51
N TYR A 37 -11.83 -3.10 10.74
CA TYR A 37 -10.76 -2.25 10.19
C TYR A 37 -9.96 -1.52 11.27
N VAL A 38 -10.59 -1.08 12.36
CA VAL A 38 -9.91 -0.41 13.47
C VAL A 38 -8.91 -1.35 14.16
N ASP A 39 -9.32 -2.58 14.42
CA ASP A 39 -8.45 -3.58 15.04
C ASP A 39 -7.35 -4.06 14.08
N ALA A 40 -7.69 -4.23 12.79
CA ALA A 40 -6.72 -4.56 11.74
C ALA A 40 -5.62 -3.49 11.64
N GLU A 41 -5.99 -2.21 11.65
CA GLU A 41 -5.07 -1.09 11.67
C GLU A 41 -4.11 -1.17 12.85
N ALA A 42 -4.63 -1.42 14.06
CA ALA A 42 -3.83 -1.54 15.26
C ALA A 42 -2.77 -2.65 15.14
N GLU A 43 -3.13 -3.81 14.58
CA GLU A 43 -2.18 -4.92 14.40
C GLU A 43 -1.13 -4.60 13.32
N PHE A 44 -1.51 -4.00 12.19
CA PHE A 44 -0.53 -3.58 11.18
C PHE A 44 0.43 -2.49 11.71
N ARG A 45 -0.06 -1.56 12.53
CA ARG A 45 0.80 -0.56 13.17
C ARG A 45 1.80 -1.20 14.16
N LYS A 46 1.41 -2.28 14.88
CA LYS A 46 2.34 -3.07 15.71
C LYS A 46 3.41 -3.75 14.86
N ALA A 47 3.06 -4.33 13.71
CA ALA A 47 4.04 -4.89 12.78
C ALA A 47 5.04 -3.81 12.31
N LEU A 48 4.53 -2.65 11.91
CA LEU A 48 5.36 -1.51 11.46
C LEU A 48 6.19 -0.86 12.57
N SER A 49 5.84 -1.06 13.84
CA SER A 49 6.70 -0.65 14.96
C SER A 49 7.97 -1.51 15.08
N ILE A 50 7.94 -2.75 14.57
CA ILE A 50 9.10 -3.65 14.50
C ILE A 50 9.92 -3.35 13.24
N ASN A 51 9.26 -3.24 12.09
CA ASN A 51 9.87 -2.95 10.80
C ASN A 51 8.99 -1.95 10.02
N GLN A 52 9.29 -0.65 10.19
CA GLN A 52 8.50 0.44 9.58
C GLN A 52 8.48 0.39 8.05
N ASP A 53 9.43 -0.32 7.47
CA ASP A 53 9.64 -0.40 6.03
C ASP A 53 9.12 -1.70 5.41
N ASN A 54 8.45 -2.56 6.20
CA ASN A 54 7.86 -3.77 5.65
C ASN A 54 6.81 -3.42 4.57
N PRO A 55 7.03 -3.84 3.31
CA PRO A 55 6.14 -3.45 2.22
C PRO A 55 4.76 -4.09 2.35
N ILE A 56 4.67 -5.33 2.85
CA ILE A 56 3.40 -6.05 3.03
C ILE A 56 2.57 -5.37 4.12
N ALA A 57 3.17 -5.05 5.26
CA ALA A 57 2.47 -4.37 6.34
C ALA A 57 2.00 -2.96 5.93
N ASN A 58 2.83 -2.19 5.19
CA ASN A 58 2.42 -0.90 4.64
C ASN A 58 1.30 -1.05 3.62
N GLN A 59 1.36 -2.03 2.70
CA GLN A 59 0.32 -2.31 1.72
C GLN A 59 -1.02 -2.64 2.39
N ASN A 60 -1.00 -3.55 3.37
CA ASN A 60 -2.21 -4.02 4.05
C ASN A 60 -2.81 -2.94 4.96
N LEU A 61 -1.97 -2.13 5.63
CA LEU A 61 -2.43 -0.95 6.34
C LEU A 61 -3.05 0.07 5.38
N GLY A 62 -2.44 0.31 4.22
CA GLY A 62 -3.00 1.17 3.18
C GLY A 62 -4.38 0.71 2.72
N ASN A 63 -4.56 -0.60 2.47
CA ASN A 63 -5.85 -1.18 2.12
C ASN A 63 -6.89 -1.00 3.24
N THR A 64 -6.48 -1.19 4.49
CA THR A 64 -7.35 -1.02 5.66
C THR A 64 -7.81 0.43 5.80
N LEU A 65 -6.89 1.37 5.71
CA LEU A 65 -7.18 2.81 5.75
C LEU A 65 -8.06 3.26 4.58
N TYR A 66 -7.83 2.71 3.38
CA TYR A 66 -8.70 2.97 2.22
C TYR A 66 -10.14 2.51 2.47
N ARG A 67 -10.34 1.35 3.11
CA ARG A 67 -11.67 0.85 3.49
C ARG A 67 -12.33 1.69 4.60
N SER A 68 -11.54 2.29 5.46
CA SER A 68 -11.98 3.26 6.48
C SER A 68 -12.11 4.68 5.95
N GLU A 69 -11.94 4.88 4.64
CA GLU A 69 -12.02 6.17 3.95
C GLU A 69 -10.95 7.21 4.39
N ASP A 70 -9.92 6.78 5.12
CA ASP A 70 -8.75 7.62 5.41
C ASP A 70 -7.78 7.59 4.22
N TYR A 71 -8.17 8.29 3.17
CA TYR A 71 -7.47 8.28 1.88
C TYR A 71 -6.08 8.91 1.95
N ASP A 72 -5.85 9.88 2.83
CA ASP A 72 -4.55 10.54 2.97
C ASP A 72 -3.52 9.62 3.60
N GLN A 73 -3.87 8.96 4.69
CA GLN A 73 -3.00 7.97 5.30
C GLN A 73 -2.82 6.74 4.40
N ALA A 74 -3.89 6.27 3.73
CA ALA A 74 -3.80 5.16 2.77
C ALA A 74 -2.76 5.45 1.69
N ASN A 75 -2.80 6.64 1.07
CA ASN A 75 -1.83 7.03 0.06
C ASN A 75 -0.40 7.04 0.58
N GLN A 76 -0.17 7.56 1.78
CA GLN A 76 1.16 7.53 2.42
C GLN A 76 1.68 6.10 2.62
N ARG A 77 0.81 5.15 2.99
CA ARG A 77 1.18 3.75 3.18
C ARG A 77 1.50 3.06 1.86
N PHE A 78 0.69 3.27 0.82
CA PHE A 78 1.00 2.76 -0.52
C PHE A 78 2.28 3.35 -1.08
N PHE A 79 2.55 4.64 -0.86
CA PHE A 79 3.81 5.25 -1.25
C PHE A 79 5.01 4.59 -0.53
N ARG A 80 4.90 4.29 0.76
CA ARG A 80 5.95 3.59 1.52
C ARG A 80 6.12 2.13 1.09
N SER A 81 5.07 1.49 0.57
CA SER A 81 5.16 0.10 0.12
C SER A 81 5.86 -0.07 -1.23
N GLN A 82 6.22 1.01 -1.95
CA GLN A 82 6.85 0.96 -3.29
C GLN A 82 8.38 1.18 -3.28
N LYS A 83 9.11 0.54 -2.37
CA LYS A 83 10.56 0.68 -2.31
C LYS A 83 11.27 0.13 -3.55
N ASP A 84 12.49 0.61 -3.80
CA ASP A 84 13.27 0.31 -5.03
C ASP A 84 13.59 -1.18 -5.23
N ASN A 85 13.73 -1.94 -4.15
CA ASN A 85 14.03 -3.37 -4.16
C ASN A 85 12.81 -4.29 -4.34
N LEU A 86 11.62 -3.74 -4.53
CA LEU A 86 10.41 -4.53 -4.75
C LEU A 86 10.34 -5.07 -6.17
N ASP A 87 9.69 -6.23 -6.32
CA ASP A 87 9.37 -6.77 -7.63
C ASP A 87 8.30 -5.93 -8.35
N LYS A 88 8.15 -6.19 -9.66
CA LYS A 88 7.18 -5.45 -10.50
C LYS A 88 5.73 -5.64 -10.04
N SER A 89 5.39 -6.81 -9.50
CA SER A 89 4.04 -7.10 -9.02
C SER A 89 3.67 -6.22 -7.82
N GLN A 90 4.58 -6.14 -6.86
CA GLN A 90 4.40 -5.30 -5.66
C GLN A 90 4.32 -3.80 -6.03
N LYS A 91 5.20 -3.32 -6.92
CA LYS A 91 5.14 -1.94 -7.43
C LYS A 91 3.84 -1.66 -8.17
N HIS A 92 3.38 -2.60 -9.00
CA HIS A 92 2.10 -2.51 -9.68
C HIS A 92 0.95 -2.29 -8.69
N LEU A 93 0.83 -3.16 -7.68
CA LEU A 93 -0.23 -3.07 -6.67
C LEU A 93 -0.20 -1.74 -5.90
N ALA A 94 0.98 -1.26 -5.51
CA ALA A 94 1.11 0.00 -4.81
C ALA A 94 0.61 1.18 -5.67
N PHE A 95 1.06 1.27 -6.92
CA PHE A 95 0.62 2.34 -7.84
C PHE A 95 -0.85 2.22 -8.23
N HIS A 96 -1.38 1.00 -8.43
CA HIS A 96 -2.80 0.78 -8.67
C HIS A 96 -3.65 1.33 -7.51
N ASN A 97 -3.30 0.97 -6.28
CA ASN A 97 -4.03 1.42 -5.09
C ASN A 97 -3.92 2.93 -4.85
N MET A 98 -2.76 3.54 -5.13
CA MET A 98 -2.63 5.00 -5.14
C MET A 98 -3.57 5.65 -6.17
N GLY A 99 -3.70 5.06 -7.36
CA GLY A 99 -4.66 5.48 -8.36
C GLY A 99 -6.10 5.46 -7.84
N ASN A 100 -6.49 4.36 -7.17
CA ASN A 100 -7.81 4.22 -6.55
C ASN A 100 -8.05 5.31 -5.47
N VAL A 101 -7.03 5.61 -4.65
CA VAL A 101 -7.12 6.71 -3.67
C VAL A 101 -7.34 8.05 -4.37
N PHE A 102 -6.57 8.38 -5.40
CA PHE A 102 -6.71 9.64 -6.12
C PHE A 102 -8.06 9.76 -6.83
N MET A 103 -8.61 8.65 -7.37
CA MET A 103 -9.98 8.62 -7.91
C MET A 103 -11.03 8.97 -6.85
N LYS A 104 -10.92 8.41 -5.63
CA LYS A 104 -11.83 8.75 -4.51
C LYS A 104 -11.72 10.21 -4.10
N LYS A 105 -10.52 10.78 -4.16
CA LYS A 105 -10.24 12.20 -3.87
C LYS A 105 -10.58 13.13 -5.03
N LYS A 106 -11.00 12.60 -6.19
CA LYS A 106 -11.21 13.34 -7.43
C LYS A 106 -9.96 14.08 -7.95
N ASP A 107 -8.77 13.64 -7.53
CA ASP A 107 -7.49 14.14 -8.06
C ASP A 107 -7.15 13.34 -9.33
N TYR A 108 -7.91 13.62 -10.39
CA TYR A 108 -7.81 12.86 -11.64
C TYR A 108 -6.43 12.93 -12.31
N PRO A 109 -5.71 14.07 -12.29
CA PRO A 109 -4.35 14.12 -12.81
C PRO A 109 -3.42 13.12 -12.13
N LYS A 110 -3.46 13.04 -10.78
CA LYS A 110 -2.63 12.08 -10.04
C LYS A 110 -3.11 10.64 -10.20
N ALA A 111 -4.43 10.41 -10.34
CA ALA A 111 -4.96 9.08 -10.64
C ALA A 111 -4.43 8.55 -11.97
N VAL A 112 -4.45 9.36 -13.03
CA VAL A 112 -3.89 9.02 -14.35
C VAL A 112 -2.41 8.65 -14.24
N GLU A 113 -1.59 9.45 -13.54
CA GLU A 113 -0.16 9.17 -13.42
C GLU A 113 0.10 7.89 -12.58
N ALA A 114 -0.65 7.67 -11.51
CA ALA A 114 -0.52 6.48 -10.68
C ALA A 114 -0.86 5.21 -11.48
N TYR A 115 -2.00 5.16 -12.17
CA TYR A 115 -2.37 4.01 -13.01
C TYR A 115 -1.39 3.78 -14.17
N LYS A 116 -0.87 4.83 -14.78
CA LYS A 116 0.17 4.72 -15.80
C LYS A 116 1.43 4.05 -15.24
N ASN A 117 1.84 4.41 -14.02
CA ASN A 117 2.97 3.77 -13.35
C ASN A 117 2.66 2.32 -12.96
N ALA A 118 1.43 2.00 -12.56
CA ALA A 118 1.00 0.63 -12.35
C ALA A 118 1.13 -0.20 -13.65
N LEU A 119 0.62 0.31 -14.77
CA LEU A 119 0.69 -0.36 -16.08
C LEU A 119 2.12 -0.52 -16.63
N ARG A 120 3.08 0.34 -16.25
CA ARG A 120 4.50 0.12 -16.56
C ARG A 120 5.05 -1.13 -15.87
N ASN A 121 4.51 -1.49 -14.71
CA ASN A 121 4.93 -2.66 -13.96
C ASN A 121 4.14 -3.93 -14.32
N ASN A 122 2.86 -3.80 -14.68
CA ASN A 122 2.01 -4.87 -15.22
C ASN A 122 1.11 -4.36 -16.33
N PRO A 123 1.57 -4.40 -17.62
CA PRO A 123 0.78 -3.91 -18.75
C PRO A 123 -0.48 -4.72 -19.06
N LYS A 124 -0.58 -5.94 -18.51
CA LYS A 124 -1.67 -6.88 -18.83
C LYS A 124 -2.83 -6.81 -17.84
N ASP A 125 -2.76 -5.95 -16.83
CA ASP A 125 -3.82 -5.83 -15.84
C ASP A 125 -5.01 -5.04 -16.41
N ASP A 126 -6.10 -5.77 -16.67
CA ASP A 126 -7.32 -5.24 -17.29
C ASP A 126 -8.03 -4.24 -16.37
N GLU A 127 -8.03 -4.48 -15.08
CA GLU A 127 -8.65 -3.59 -14.11
C GLU A 127 -7.94 -2.23 -14.08
N THR A 128 -6.61 -2.24 -14.01
CA THR A 128 -5.84 -1.00 -14.06
C THR A 128 -6.00 -0.27 -15.40
N ARG A 129 -6.10 -1.00 -16.54
CA ARG A 129 -6.37 -0.37 -17.84
C ARG A 129 -7.74 0.32 -17.88
N TYR A 130 -8.76 -0.34 -17.35
CA TYR A 130 -10.10 0.24 -17.23
C TYR A 130 -10.08 1.50 -16.34
N ASN A 131 -9.50 1.40 -15.15
CA ASN A 131 -9.41 2.51 -14.20
C ASN A 131 -8.60 3.69 -14.75
N TYR A 132 -7.52 3.40 -15.50
CA TYR A 132 -6.74 4.42 -16.21
C TYR A 132 -7.58 5.17 -17.24
N ALA A 133 -8.36 4.45 -18.06
CA ALA A 133 -9.23 5.04 -19.05
C ALA A 133 -10.31 5.91 -18.41
N LEU A 134 -10.92 5.42 -17.32
CA LEU A 134 -11.92 6.16 -16.55
C LEU A 134 -11.32 7.44 -15.94
N ALA A 135 -10.13 7.36 -15.35
CA ALA A 135 -9.45 8.53 -14.79
C ALA A 135 -9.18 9.60 -15.85
N LYS A 136 -8.78 9.19 -17.06
CA LYS A 136 -8.61 10.11 -18.20
C LYS A 136 -9.91 10.79 -18.62
N GLU A 137 -10.99 10.01 -18.70
CA GLU A 137 -12.33 10.54 -19.04
C GLU A 137 -12.78 11.59 -18.03
N MET A 138 -12.62 11.30 -16.73
CA MET A 138 -12.99 12.23 -15.65
C MET A 138 -12.14 13.51 -15.69
N LEU A 139 -10.83 13.38 -15.97
CA LEU A 139 -9.94 14.53 -16.14
C LEU A 139 -10.37 15.42 -17.32
N GLU A 140 -10.77 14.83 -18.44
CA GLU A 140 -11.25 15.63 -19.60
C GLU A 140 -12.61 16.29 -19.34
N LYS A 141 -13.48 15.65 -18.57
CA LYS A 141 -14.75 16.26 -18.13
C LYS A 141 -14.50 17.48 -17.23
N GLU A 142 -13.63 17.34 -16.22
CA GLU A 142 -13.25 18.43 -15.32
C GLU A 142 -12.69 19.63 -16.09
N LYS A 143 -11.76 19.40 -17.03
CA LYS A 143 -11.20 20.47 -17.87
C LYS A 143 -12.25 21.17 -18.75
N LYS A 144 -13.28 20.48 -19.21
CA LYS A 144 -14.36 21.09 -20.00
C LYS A 144 -15.29 21.93 -19.13
N GLU A 145 -15.60 21.45 -17.92
CA GLU A 145 -16.41 22.20 -16.97
C GLU A 145 -15.72 23.51 -16.54
N ASP A 146 -14.41 23.47 -16.30
CA ASP A 146 -13.64 24.65 -15.91
C ASP A 146 -13.51 25.68 -17.04
N LYS A 147 -13.52 25.25 -18.31
CA LYS A 147 -13.51 26.17 -19.46
C LYS A 147 -14.87 26.85 -19.71
N ASN A 148 -15.94 26.30 -19.16
CA ASN A 148 -17.30 26.82 -19.35
C ASN A 148 -17.76 27.73 -18.20
N LYS A 149 -16.92 27.94 -17.20
CA LYS A 149 -17.11 28.89 -16.09
C LYS A 149 -16.43 30.22 -16.37
#